data_8c67421fb6b0506c1424a25e1fe31d89
#
_entry.id   8c67421fb6b0506c1424a25e1fe31d89
#
_cell.length_a   1.000
_cell.length_b   1.000
_cell.length_c   1.000
_cell.angle_alpha   90.00
_cell.angle_beta   90.00
_cell.angle_gamma   90.00
#
_symmetry.space_group_name_H-M   'P 1'
#
loop_
_entity.id
_entity.type
_entity.pdbx_description
1 polymer ?
#
loop_
_entity_poly.entity_id
_entity_poly.type
_entity_poly.pdbx_seq_one_letter_code
_entity_poly.pdbx_strand_id
1 'polypeptide(L)'
;VTAMMGIMTGEYIRSAKMGGHKKSALLMVTGLSLFALGWAWNPILPVNKNLWTSSFVLVAGGLSMTLFAAFYWIVDVLQWRRWTLFFRVVGMNSITIYLAQHFFDAQKPVKTIFGGVLGLVPENYYSLAYWAIYVLVWWLFLYFLYRHKIFLKV
;
A
#
# COMPACT_ATOMS: atom_id res chain seq x y z
N VAL A 1 -9.67 -17.43 1.06
CA VAL A 1 -8.42 -17.83 1.74
C VAL A 1 -7.60 -16.60 2.13
N THR A 2 -7.27 -15.66 1.22
CA THR A 2 -6.47 -14.46 1.53
C THR A 2 -7.06 -13.57 2.61
N ALA A 3 -8.38 -13.33 2.59
CA ALA A 3 -9.07 -12.58 3.64
C ALA A 3 -8.95 -13.26 5.00
N MET A 4 -9.05 -14.60 5.04
CA MET A 4 -8.90 -15.37 6.27
C MET A 4 -7.49 -15.28 6.85
N MET A 5 -6.45 -15.32 5.98
CA MET A 5 -5.06 -15.08 6.40
C MET A 5 -4.90 -13.68 7.02
N GLY A 6 -5.56 -12.67 6.46
CA GLY A 6 -5.57 -11.31 7.01
C GLY A 6 -6.23 -11.23 8.39
N ILE A 7 -7.37 -11.89 8.58
CA ILE A 7 -8.07 -11.95 9.87
C ILE A 7 -7.19 -12.59 10.94
N MET A 8 -6.63 -13.78 10.65
CA MET A 8 -5.74 -14.49 11.58
C MET A 8 -4.50 -13.67 11.94
N THR A 9 -3.91 -12.96 10.96
CA THR A 9 -2.78 -12.04 11.19
C THR A 9 -3.20 -10.89 12.11
N GLY A 10 -4.39 -10.31 11.89
CA GLY A 10 -4.92 -9.23 12.72
C GLY A 10 -5.19 -9.68 14.16
N GLU A 11 -5.80 -10.84 14.37
CA GLU A 11 -6.02 -11.44 15.70
C GLU A 11 -4.70 -11.73 16.42
N TYR A 12 -3.73 -12.28 15.69
CA TYR A 12 -2.41 -12.57 16.25
C TYR A 12 -1.72 -11.30 16.78
N ILE A 13 -1.76 -10.20 16.02
CA ILE A 13 -1.17 -8.92 16.45
C ILE A 13 -1.88 -8.36 17.67
N ARG A 14 -3.21 -8.47 17.75
CA ARG A 14 -4.01 -7.99 18.87
C ARG A 14 -3.81 -8.83 20.16
N SER A 15 -3.32 -10.05 20.04
CA SER A 15 -3.10 -10.91 21.21
C SER A 15 -2.02 -10.29 22.13
N ALA A 16 -2.25 -10.25 23.44
CA ALA A 16 -1.31 -9.69 24.43
C ALA A 16 -0.16 -10.64 24.81
N LYS A 17 -0.11 -11.85 24.22
CA LYS A 17 0.76 -12.95 24.68
C LYS A 17 2.25 -12.78 24.40
N MET A 18 2.65 -11.91 23.48
CA MET A 18 4.05 -11.78 23.03
C MET A 18 4.48 -10.32 22.84
N GLY A 19 5.76 -10.03 23.04
CA GLY A 19 6.34 -8.71 22.75
C GLY A 19 6.37 -8.39 21.26
N GLY A 20 6.32 -7.10 20.91
CA GLY A 20 6.22 -6.62 19.53
C GLY A 20 7.30 -7.17 18.59
N HIS A 21 8.56 -7.22 19.03
CA HIS A 21 9.67 -7.78 18.25
C HIS A 21 9.45 -9.26 17.88
N LYS A 22 9.02 -10.06 18.84
CA LYS A 22 8.74 -11.50 18.61
C LYS A 22 7.57 -11.70 17.65
N LYS A 23 6.52 -10.86 17.77
CA LYS A 23 5.36 -10.90 16.87
C LYS A 23 5.77 -10.58 15.43
N SER A 24 6.53 -9.50 15.23
CA SER A 24 7.01 -9.12 13.91
C SER A 24 7.91 -10.21 13.30
N ALA A 25 8.86 -10.74 14.07
CA ALA A 25 9.76 -11.78 13.60
C ALA A 25 8.99 -13.05 13.17
N LEU A 26 8.02 -13.49 13.97
CA LEU A 26 7.23 -14.67 13.63
C LEU A 26 6.38 -14.46 12.37
N LEU A 27 5.74 -13.29 12.23
CA LEU A 27 4.99 -12.94 11.02
C LEU A 27 5.89 -12.89 9.79
N MET A 28 7.11 -12.34 9.94
CA MET A 28 8.07 -12.26 8.84
C MET A 28 8.52 -13.66 8.39
N VAL A 29 8.89 -14.52 9.34
CA VAL A 29 9.26 -15.90 9.05
C VAL A 29 8.11 -16.66 8.39
N THR A 30 6.89 -16.56 8.95
CA THR A 30 5.70 -17.20 8.38
C THR A 30 5.40 -16.68 6.97
N GLY A 31 5.46 -15.36 6.76
CA GLY A 31 5.25 -14.75 5.45
C GLY A 31 6.27 -15.22 4.40
N LEU A 32 7.56 -15.24 4.76
CA LEU A 32 8.63 -15.73 3.89
C LEU A 32 8.48 -17.22 3.58
N SER A 33 8.08 -18.03 4.56
CA SER A 33 7.83 -19.47 4.36
C SER A 33 6.69 -19.71 3.39
N LEU A 34 5.58 -18.98 3.53
CA LEU A 34 4.45 -19.07 2.59
C LEU A 34 4.84 -18.61 1.19
N PHE A 35 5.61 -17.54 1.08
CA PHE A 35 6.14 -17.06 -0.19
C PHE A 35 7.02 -18.12 -0.88
N ALA A 36 7.97 -18.71 -0.13
CA ALA A 36 8.85 -19.76 -0.65
C ALA A 36 8.08 -21.01 -1.08
N LEU A 37 7.09 -21.45 -0.28
CA LEU A 37 6.21 -22.57 -0.63
C LEU A 37 5.40 -22.28 -1.90
N GLY A 38 4.87 -21.07 -2.06
CA GLY A 38 4.15 -20.68 -3.27
C GLY A 38 5.02 -20.71 -4.52
N TRP A 39 6.27 -20.27 -4.41
CA TRP A 39 7.26 -20.37 -5.49
C TRP A 39 7.67 -21.82 -5.78
N ALA A 40 7.90 -22.63 -4.76
CA ALA A 40 8.20 -24.05 -4.92
C ALA A 40 7.06 -24.81 -5.60
N TRP A 41 5.84 -24.37 -5.44
CA TRP A 41 4.65 -24.97 -6.09
C TRP A 41 4.42 -24.50 -7.53
N ASN A 42 5.06 -23.44 -7.96
CA ASN A 42 4.90 -22.84 -9.29
C ASN A 42 5.13 -23.80 -10.47
N PRO A 43 6.06 -24.79 -10.44
CA PRO A 43 6.23 -25.73 -11.54
C PRO A 43 5.02 -26.66 -11.78
N ILE A 44 4.28 -27.00 -10.71
CA ILE A 44 3.11 -27.88 -10.76
C ILE A 44 1.85 -27.07 -11.06
N LEU A 45 1.70 -25.95 -10.37
CA LEU A 45 0.56 -25.04 -10.51
C LEU A 45 1.06 -23.61 -10.73
N PRO A 46 1.15 -23.11 -11.98
CA PRO A 46 1.70 -21.79 -12.27
C PRO A 46 1.01 -20.67 -11.49
N VAL A 47 1.79 -19.68 -11.02
CA VAL A 47 1.28 -18.50 -10.32
C VAL A 47 0.44 -17.68 -11.30
N ASN A 48 -0.86 -17.72 -11.15
CA ASN A 48 -1.80 -17.01 -12.02
C ASN A 48 -2.85 -16.24 -11.19
N LYS A 49 -2.83 -14.91 -11.35
CA LYS A 49 -3.76 -14.01 -10.66
C LYS A 49 -5.21 -14.18 -11.16
N ASN A 50 -5.41 -14.40 -12.46
CA ASN A 50 -6.74 -14.47 -13.05
C ASN A 50 -7.51 -15.73 -12.62
N LEU A 51 -6.79 -16.83 -12.40
CA LEU A 51 -7.34 -18.11 -11.96
C LEU A 51 -7.31 -18.27 -10.44
N TRP A 52 -6.70 -17.33 -9.71
CA TRP A 52 -6.55 -17.43 -8.25
C TRP A 52 -5.95 -18.76 -7.80
N THR A 53 -4.90 -19.19 -8.48
CA THR A 53 -4.25 -20.47 -8.17
C THR A 53 -3.73 -20.51 -6.72
N SER A 54 -3.65 -21.71 -6.14
CA SER A 54 -3.16 -21.86 -4.77
C SER A 54 -1.73 -21.35 -4.61
N SER A 55 -0.88 -21.53 -5.61
CA SER A 55 0.47 -20.95 -5.66
C SER A 55 0.42 -19.42 -5.62
N PHE A 56 -0.47 -18.77 -6.39
CA PHE A 56 -0.65 -17.32 -6.35
C PHE A 56 -1.11 -16.84 -4.98
N VAL A 57 -2.05 -17.53 -4.35
CA VAL A 57 -2.54 -17.19 -3.00
C VAL A 57 -1.42 -17.25 -1.96
N LEU A 58 -0.56 -18.29 -2.03
CA LEU A 58 0.59 -18.43 -1.12
C LEU A 58 1.65 -17.34 -1.37
N VAL A 59 1.99 -17.07 -2.63
CA VAL A 59 2.96 -16.03 -2.99
C VAL A 59 2.45 -14.64 -2.57
N ALA A 60 1.23 -14.29 -2.96
CA ALA A 60 0.64 -12.98 -2.66
C ALA A 60 0.39 -12.80 -1.15
N GLY A 61 -0.14 -13.83 -0.48
CA GLY A 61 -0.39 -13.82 0.96
C GLY A 61 0.91 -13.76 1.77
N GLY A 62 1.91 -14.55 1.38
CA GLY A 62 3.22 -14.55 2.02
C GLY A 62 3.95 -13.21 1.87
N LEU A 63 3.95 -12.64 0.66
CA LEU A 63 4.55 -11.32 0.42
C LEU A 63 3.83 -10.23 1.22
N SER A 64 2.49 -10.23 1.20
CA SER A 64 1.68 -9.26 1.94
C SER A 64 1.92 -9.35 3.45
N MET A 65 2.01 -10.56 4.00
CA MET A 65 2.30 -10.79 5.43
C MET A 65 3.72 -10.33 5.79
N THR A 66 4.71 -10.58 4.93
CA THR A 66 6.10 -10.14 5.12
C THR A 66 6.20 -8.61 5.14
N LEU A 67 5.59 -7.94 4.16
CA LEU A 67 5.55 -6.48 4.11
C LEU A 67 4.82 -5.90 5.33
N PHE A 68 3.69 -6.50 5.72
CA PHE A 68 2.95 -6.06 6.89
C PHE A 68 3.78 -6.23 8.18
N ALA A 69 4.51 -7.34 8.33
CA ALA A 69 5.42 -7.57 9.46
C ALA A 69 6.53 -6.51 9.53
N ALA A 70 7.11 -6.13 8.37
CA ALA A 70 8.12 -5.08 8.29
C ALA A 70 7.55 -3.72 8.69
N PHE A 71 6.38 -3.33 8.17
CA PHE A 71 5.71 -2.08 8.56
C PHE A 71 5.31 -2.07 10.03
N TYR A 72 4.77 -3.15 10.56
CA TYR A 72 4.46 -3.28 11.98
C TYR A 72 5.70 -3.09 12.85
N TRP A 73 6.82 -3.69 12.47
CA TRP A 73 8.07 -3.53 13.19
C TRP A 73 8.56 -2.08 13.17
N ILE A 74 8.59 -1.43 12.01
CA ILE A 74 9.06 -0.05 11.87
C ILE A 74 8.14 0.95 12.59
N VAL A 75 6.82 0.82 12.41
CA VAL A 75 5.85 1.82 12.87
C VAL A 75 5.44 1.62 14.32
N ASP A 76 5.18 0.37 14.72
CA ASP A 76 4.62 0.08 16.05
C ASP A 76 5.68 -0.33 17.07
N VAL A 77 6.72 -1.05 16.63
CA VAL A 77 7.78 -1.53 17.52
C VAL A 77 8.89 -0.47 17.65
N LEU A 78 9.45 0.01 16.54
CA LEU A 78 10.47 1.06 16.54
C LEU A 78 9.91 2.47 16.74
N GLN A 79 8.57 2.64 16.68
CA GLN A 79 7.88 3.93 16.82
C GLN A 79 8.32 5.01 15.83
N TRP A 80 8.92 4.63 14.70
CA TRP A 80 9.34 5.57 13.66
C TRP A 80 8.17 5.96 12.77
N ARG A 81 7.37 6.95 13.24
CA ARG A 81 6.06 7.32 12.66
C ARG A 81 6.09 8.59 11.80
N ARG A 82 7.21 9.32 11.69
CA ARG A 82 7.24 10.62 10.99
C ARG A 82 6.82 10.53 9.52
N TRP A 83 7.26 9.51 8.82
CA TRP A 83 6.96 9.28 7.40
C TRP A 83 5.56 8.68 7.14
N THR A 84 4.93 8.13 8.15
CA THR A 84 3.62 7.46 8.01
C THR A 84 2.48 8.43 7.72
N LEU A 85 2.68 9.75 7.93
CA LEU A 85 1.66 10.76 7.64
C LEU A 85 1.17 10.68 6.19
N PHE A 86 2.11 10.50 5.24
CA PHE A 86 1.77 10.38 3.82
C PHE A 86 0.77 9.25 3.58
N PHE A 87 1.07 8.06 4.08
CA PHE A 87 0.23 6.87 3.89
C PHE A 87 -1.07 6.94 4.69
N ARG A 88 -1.04 7.55 5.88
CA ARG A 88 -2.23 7.72 6.71
C ARG A 88 -3.25 8.64 6.05
N VAL A 89 -2.81 9.73 5.43
CA VAL A 89 -3.67 10.66 4.69
C VAL A 89 -4.38 9.95 3.55
N VAL A 90 -3.64 9.14 2.77
CA VAL A 90 -4.20 8.37 1.66
C VAL A 90 -5.12 7.26 2.17
N GLY A 91 -4.68 6.50 3.17
CA GLY A 91 -5.43 5.35 3.72
C GLY A 91 -6.77 5.75 4.35
N MET A 92 -6.84 6.89 5.03
CA MET A 92 -8.09 7.39 5.63
C MET A 92 -9.09 7.93 4.60
N ASN A 93 -8.63 8.25 3.40
CA ASN A 93 -9.44 8.79 2.31
C ASN A 93 -9.38 7.92 1.04
N SER A 94 -9.13 6.63 1.19
CA SER A 94 -8.96 5.70 0.06
C SER A 94 -10.19 5.63 -0.85
N ILE A 95 -11.39 5.65 -0.27
CA ILE A 95 -12.65 5.66 -1.04
C ILE A 95 -12.82 6.99 -1.76
N THR A 96 -12.48 8.10 -1.09
CA THR A 96 -12.58 9.44 -1.66
C THR A 96 -11.70 9.57 -2.90
N ILE A 97 -10.43 9.14 -2.84
CA ILE A 97 -9.54 9.24 -4.00
C ILE A 97 -9.98 8.33 -5.15
N TYR A 98 -10.46 7.13 -4.83
CA TYR A 98 -10.97 6.20 -5.85
C TYR A 98 -12.16 6.79 -6.60
N LEU A 99 -13.14 7.35 -5.88
CA LEU A 99 -14.28 8.01 -6.48
C LEU A 99 -13.88 9.30 -7.21
N ALA A 100 -13.07 10.14 -6.59
CA ALA A 100 -12.67 11.41 -7.18
C ALA A 100 -11.94 11.25 -8.52
N GLN A 101 -11.07 10.24 -8.67
CA GLN A 101 -10.42 9.93 -9.94
C GLN A 101 -11.38 9.47 -11.05
N HIS A 102 -12.54 8.92 -10.68
CA HIS A 102 -13.58 8.53 -11.64
C HIS A 102 -14.39 9.74 -12.15
N PHE A 103 -14.62 10.74 -11.27
CA PHE A 103 -15.45 11.90 -11.58
C PHE A 103 -14.64 13.10 -12.09
N PHE A 104 -13.37 13.21 -11.70
CA PHE A 104 -12.53 14.36 -12.00
C PHE A 104 -11.27 13.94 -12.79
N ASP A 105 -11.19 14.40 -14.04
CA ASP A 105 -9.97 14.26 -14.82
C ASP A 105 -8.95 15.35 -14.38
N ALA A 106 -8.11 15.01 -13.40
CA ALA A 106 -7.07 15.92 -12.92
C ALA A 106 -5.89 16.08 -13.90
N GLN A 107 -5.86 15.37 -15.01
CA GLN A 107 -4.77 15.47 -16.00
C GLN A 107 -4.76 16.83 -16.69
N LYS A 108 -5.93 17.36 -17.06
CA LYS A 108 -6.06 18.66 -17.71
C LYS A 108 -5.59 19.81 -16.81
N PRO A 109 -6.13 19.99 -15.57
CA PRO A 109 -5.66 21.02 -14.67
C PRO A 109 -4.16 20.91 -14.32
N VAL A 110 -3.63 19.70 -14.15
CA VAL A 110 -2.19 19.53 -13.90
C VAL A 110 -1.35 20.06 -15.07
N LYS A 111 -1.72 19.73 -16.30
CA LYS A 111 -1.01 20.25 -17.50
C LYS A 111 -1.16 21.76 -17.64
N THR A 112 -2.32 22.33 -17.36
CA THR A 112 -2.56 23.74 -17.50
C THR A 112 -1.82 24.56 -16.44
N ILE A 113 -1.84 24.13 -15.19
CA ILE A 113 -1.25 24.88 -14.07
C ILE A 113 0.27 24.70 -14.04
N PHE A 114 0.74 23.48 -14.25
CA PHE A 114 2.16 23.12 -14.11
C PHE A 114 2.89 22.97 -15.44
N GLY A 115 2.23 23.25 -16.58
CA GLY A 115 2.84 23.14 -17.91
C GLY A 115 4.11 23.96 -18.09
N GLY A 116 4.16 25.17 -17.50
CA GLY A 116 5.36 25.99 -17.52
C GLY A 116 6.55 25.35 -16.78
N VAL A 117 6.31 24.78 -15.62
CA VAL A 117 7.35 24.09 -14.84
C VAL A 117 7.78 22.80 -15.54
N LEU A 118 6.83 22.07 -16.10
CA LEU A 118 7.10 20.85 -16.87
C LEU A 118 7.91 21.11 -18.13
N GLY A 119 7.74 22.27 -18.76
CA GLY A 119 8.53 22.69 -19.94
C GLY A 119 10.02 22.96 -19.64
N LEU A 120 10.39 23.16 -18.37
CA LEU A 120 11.78 23.33 -17.94
C LEU A 120 12.49 21.98 -17.68
N VAL A 121 11.73 20.87 -17.65
CA VAL A 121 12.26 19.53 -17.36
C VAL A 121 12.74 18.89 -18.66
N PRO A 122 13.97 18.31 -18.70
CA PRO A 122 14.44 17.54 -19.84
C PRO A 122 13.45 16.43 -20.24
N GLU A 123 13.32 16.17 -21.56
CA GLU A 123 12.36 15.19 -22.09
C GLU A 123 12.45 13.81 -21.44
N ASN A 124 13.66 13.36 -21.09
CA ASN A 124 13.89 12.07 -20.44
C ASN A 124 13.20 11.96 -19.05
N TYR A 125 13.00 13.09 -18.37
CA TYR A 125 12.39 13.14 -17.01
C TYR A 125 10.98 13.73 -17.02
N TYR A 126 10.48 14.18 -18.17
CA TYR A 126 9.17 14.80 -18.29
C TYR A 126 8.05 13.91 -17.74
N SER A 127 8.02 12.64 -18.14
CA SER A 127 6.99 11.70 -17.71
C SER A 127 7.03 11.48 -16.19
N LEU A 128 8.22 11.35 -15.61
CA LEU A 128 8.40 11.17 -14.18
C LEU A 128 7.96 12.41 -13.39
N ALA A 129 8.37 13.60 -13.85
CA ALA A 129 7.98 14.87 -13.23
C ALA A 129 6.45 15.07 -13.30
N TYR A 130 5.84 14.78 -14.44
CA TYR A 130 4.40 14.88 -14.62
C TYR A 130 3.64 13.98 -13.63
N TRP A 131 4.01 12.72 -13.52
CA TRP A 131 3.34 11.79 -12.59
C TRP A 131 3.62 12.14 -11.13
N ALA A 132 4.80 12.65 -10.81
CA ALA A 132 5.11 13.12 -9.45
C ALA A 132 4.22 14.31 -9.07
N ILE A 133 4.05 15.29 -9.96
CA ILE A 133 3.16 16.43 -9.73
C ILE A 133 1.70 15.97 -9.64
N TYR A 134 1.26 15.05 -10.48
CA TYR A 134 -0.06 14.48 -10.45
C TYR A 134 -0.39 13.83 -9.09
N VAL A 135 0.53 12.99 -8.59
CA VAL A 135 0.40 12.35 -7.27
C VAL A 135 0.40 13.40 -6.15
N LEU A 136 1.25 14.42 -6.25
CA LEU A 136 1.35 15.49 -5.27
C LEU A 136 0.05 16.31 -5.19
N VAL A 137 -0.57 16.65 -6.33
CA VAL A 137 -1.85 17.37 -6.36
C VAL A 137 -2.95 16.56 -5.68
N TRP A 138 -3.07 15.27 -5.99
CA TRP A 138 -4.02 14.39 -5.32
C TRP A 138 -3.74 14.25 -3.84
N TRP A 139 -2.47 14.15 -3.47
CA TRP A 139 -2.09 14.04 -2.06
C TRP A 139 -2.41 15.33 -1.30
N LEU A 140 -2.17 16.52 -1.86
CA LEU A 140 -2.54 17.79 -1.26
C LEU A 140 -4.05 17.92 -1.07
N PHE A 141 -4.83 17.47 -2.04
CA PHE A 141 -6.29 17.42 -1.91
C PHE A 141 -6.71 16.50 -0.76
N LEU A 142 -6.16 15.31 -0.66
CA LEU A 142 -6.45 14.40 0.45
C LEU A 142 -5.95 14.94 1.79
N TYR A 143 -4.81 15.62 1.80
CA TYR A 143 -4.28 16.27 3.01
C TYR A 143 -5.21 17.39 3.50
N PHE A 144 -5.76 18.17 2.59
CA PHE A 144 -6.78 19.17 2.90
C PHE A 144 -7.99 18.53 3.57
N LEU A 145 -8.55 17.46 3.00
CA LEU A 145 -9.66 16.72 3.59
C LEU A 145 -9.30 16.12 4.96
N TYR A 146 -8.12 15.56 5.07
CA TYR A 146 -7.60 15.00 6.33
C TYR A 146 -7.52 16.06 7.43
N ARG A 147 -7.00 17.26 7.12
CA ARG A 147 -6.88 18.38 8.07
C ARG A 147 -8.23 18.88 8.54
N HIS A 148 -9.22 18.92 7.65
CA HIS A 148 -10.58 19.33 7.97
C HIS A 148 -11.45 18.20 8.54
N LYS A 149 -10.86 17.00 8.76
CA LYS A 149 -11.57 15.82 9.29
C LYS A 149 -12.77 15.39 8.44
N ILE A 150 -12.72 15.66 7.15
CA ILE A 150 -13.74 15.25 6.18
C ILE A 150 -13.36 13.85 5.69
N PHE A 151 -14.10 12.84 6.13
CA PHE A 151 -13.88 11.45 5.74
C PHE A 151 -15.19 10.88 5.20
N LEU A 152 -15.14 10.34 3.98
CA LEU A 152 -16.23 9.53 3.45
C LEU A 152 -16.18 8.16 4.13
N LYS A 153 -17.13 7.91 5.03
CA LYS A 153 -17.35 6.60 5.63
C LYS A 153 -18.51 5.94 4.88
N VAL A 154 -18.27 4.74 4.40
CA VAL A 154 -19.30 3.84 3.85
C VAL A 154 -19.65 2.81 4.91
#